data_d30fccd849800a85cb11be5ad8f74cb9
#
_entry.id   d30fccd849800a85cb11be5ad8f74cb9
#
_cell.length_a   1.000
_cell.length_b   1.000
_cell.length_c   1.000
_cell.angle_alpha   90.00
_cell.angle_beta   90.00
_cell.angle_gamma   90.00
#
_symmetry.space_group_name_H-M   'P 1'
#
loop_
_entity.id
_entity.type
_entity.pdbx_description
1 polymer ?
#
loop_
_entity_poly.entity_id
_entity_poly.type
_entity_poly.pdbx_seq_one_letter_code
_entity_poly.pdbx_strand_id
1 'polypeptide(L)'
;MSELAMSNEEVFFKWSPDYSVDIKTIDNQHQELICILNHLFIAVSRRQADKEIAVILDDLVGYTKTHFALEERLMQQANYEGFEAHKLEHKKLIERLDQLGKKFMLEEKPIHFELLSFLKSWLKEHIQDSDKKYSSALQKKGFSIAAWESEATAAFIEMVEKTGRWWKKIW
;
A
#
# COMPACT_ATOMS: atom_id res chain seq x y z
N MET A 1 -4.36 -22.55 14.79
CA MET A 1 -3.57 -23.01 13.65
C MET A 1 -4.55 -23.32 12.51
N SER A 2 -4.69 -22.43 11.58
CA SER A 2 -5.08 -22.76 10.21
C SER A 2 -4.43 -21.69 9.32
N GLU A 3 -3.24 -22.03 8.82
CA GLU A 3 -2.71 -21.42 7.62
C GLU A 3 -3.76 -21.62 6.51
N LEU A 4 -4.49 -20.57 6.18
CA LEU A 4 -5.12 -20.48 4.86
C LEU A 4 -3.98 -20.28 3.86
N ALA A 5 -3.30 -21.40 3.54
CA ALA A 5 -2.43 -21.48 2.39
C ALA A 5 -3.32 -21.19 1.17
N MET A 6 -3.29 -19.93 0.72
CA MET A 6 -3.85 -19.56 -0.57
C MET A 6 -3.17 -20.44 -1.61
N SER A 7 -3.94 -21.25 -2.32
CA SER A 7 -3.41 -22.06 -3.42
C SER A 7 -2.69 -21.12 -4.40
N ASN A 8 -1.58 -21.54 -4.94
CA ASN A 8 -0.72 -20.74 -5.84
C ASN A 8 -1.45 -20.21 -7.09
N GLU A 9 -2.69 -20.67 -7.34
CA GLU A 9 -3.53 -20.28 -8.47
C GLU A 9 -4.40 -19.03 -8.24
N GLU A 10 -4.54 -18.55 -6.98
CA GLU A 10 -5.39 -17.40 -6.65
C GLU A 10 -4.61 -16.10 -6.33
N VAL A 11 -3.29 -16.10 -6.44
CA VAL A 11 -2.46 -14.93 -6.12
C VAL A 11 -2.38 -13.99 -7.32
N PHE A 12 -3.12 -12.87 -7.27
CA PHE A 12 -3.14 -11.85 -8.31
C PHE A 12 -1.84 -11.05 -8.40
N PHE A 13 -1.25 -10.71 -7.23
CA PHE A 13 0.02 -10.01 -7.15
C PHE A 13 0.92 -10.70 -6.10
N LYS A 14 2.08 -11.22 -6.51
CA LYS A 14 3.04 -11.86 -5.63
C LYS A 14 4.19 -10.94 -5.31
N TRP A 15 4.55 -10.84 -4.02
CA TRP A 15 5.77 -10.16 -3.61
C TRP A 15 7.01 -10.83 -4.22
N SER A 16 7.97 -10.02 -4.63
CA SER A 16 9.30 -10.44 -5.09
C SER A 16 10.36 -9.59 -4.38
N PRO A 17 11.54 -10.16 -4.07
CA PRO A 17 12.67 -9.37 -3.58
C PRO A 17 13.05 -8.18 -4.47
N ASP A 18 12.70 -8.25 -5.77
CA ASP A 18 12.90 -7.14 -6.71
C ASP A 18 12.09 -5.89 -6.38
N TYR A 19 11.08 -6.01 -5.51
CA TYR A 19 10.30 -4.88 -5.01
C TYR A 19 10.85 -4.29 -3.71
N SER A 20 11.85 -4.93 -3.08
CA SER A 20 12.45 -4.39 -1.87
C SER A 20 13.13 -3.05 -2.15
N VAL A 21 12.87 -2.10 -1.26
CA VAL A 21 13.55 -0.80 -1.20
C VAL A 21 14.65 -0.78 -0.13
N ASP A 22 14.99 -1.95 0.45
CA ASP A 22 15.99 -2.12 1.51
C ASP A 22 15.70 -1.27 2.78
N ILE A 23 14.42 -0.99 3.02
CA ILE A 23 13.89 -0.38 4.24
C ILE A 23 12.78 -1.30 4.74
N LYS A 24 13.09 -2.10 5.77
CA LYS A 24 12.23 -3.19 6.23
C LYS A 24 10.81 -2.73 6.57
N THR A 25 10.67 -1.60 7.23
CA THR A 25 9.37 -1.04 7.60
C THR A 25 8.53 -0.71 6.36
N ILE A 26 9.14 -0.14 5.32
CA ILE A 26 8.48 0.18 4.06
C ILE A 26 8.15 -1.11 3.28
N ASP A 27 9.12 -2.04 3.19
CA ASP A 27 8.90 -3.32 2.51
C ASP A 27 7.75 -4.12 3.14
N ASN A 28 7.63 -4.14 4.46
CA ASN A 28 6.50 -4.76 5.15
C ASN A 28 5.16 -4.10 4.77
N GLN A 29 5.14 -2.78 4.63
CA GLN A 29 3.93 -2.06 4.22
C GLN A 29 3.57 -2.31 2.75
N HIS A 30 4.56 -2.44 1.86
CA HIS A 30 4.33 -2.84 0.48
C HIS A 30 3.72 -4.25 0.40
N GLN A 31 4.21 -5.20 1.20
CA GLN A 31 3.64 -6.55 1.28
C GLN A 31 2.19 -6.53 1.76
N GLU A 32 1.88 -5.67 2.73
CA GLU A 32 0.51 -5.51 3.22
C GLU A 32 -0.43 -4.89 2.16
N LEU A 33 0.03 -3.87 1.43
CA LEU A 33 -0.72 -3.31 0.28
C LEU A 33 -1.03 -4.39 -0.77
N ILE A 34 -0.04 -5.23 -1.08
CA ILE A 34 -0.20 -6.37 -1.99
C ILE A 34 -1.22 -7.37 -1.43
N CYS A 35 -1.19 -7.65 -0.12
CA CYS A 35 -2.15 -8.54 0.54
C CYS A 35 -3.58 -7.99 0.42
N ILE A 36 -3.81 -6.72 0.73
CA ILE A 36 -5.13 -6.08 0.64
C ILE A 36 -5.62 -6.09 -0.83
N LEU A 37 -4.74 -5.82 -1.79
CA LEU A 37 -5.07 -5.86 -3.22
C LEU A 37 -5.46 -7.27 -3.67
N ASN A 38 -4.79 -8.31 -3.17
CA ASN A 38 -5.15 -9.71 -3.43
C ASN A 38 -6.52 -10.05 -2.84
N HIS A 39 -6.84 -9.57 -1.64
CA HIS A 39 -8.17 -9.75 -1.05
C HIS A 39 -9.26 -9.07 -1.89
N LEU A 40 -9.00 -7.86 -2.36
CA LEU A 40 -9.92 -7.15 -3.26
C LEU A 40 -10.15 -7.94 -4.56
N PHE A 41 -9.07 -8.47 -5.15
CA PHE A 41 -9.17 -9.31 -6.34
C PHE A 41 -10.02 -10.56 -6.11
N ILE A 42 -9.82 -11.27 -4.99
CA ILE A 42 -10.59 -12.46 -4.64
C ILE A 42 -12.06 -12.11 -4.44
N ALA A 43 -12.36 -11.03 -3.72
CA ALA A 43 -13.72 -10.58 -3.47
C ALA A 43 -14.47 -10.27 -4.78
N VAL A 44 -13.82 -9.55 -5.70
CA VAL A 44 -14.36 -9.24 -7.02
C VAL A 44 -14.52 -10.50 -7.87
N SER A 45 -13.53 -11.39 -7.89
CA SER A 45 -13.55 -12.64 -8.67
C SER A 45 -14.65 -13.59 -8.21
N ARG A 46 -14.91 -13.65 -6.91
CA ARG A 46 -15.95 -14.48 -6.30
C ARG A 46 -17.32 -13.80 -6.28
N ARG A 47 -17.44 -12.60 -6.84
CA ARG A 47 -18.68 -11.81 -6.87
C ARG A 47 -19.29 -11.67 -5.47
N GLN A 48 -18.44 -11.36 -4.47
CA GLN A 48 -18.91 -11.07 -3.11
C GLN A 48 -19.86 -9.86 -3.11
N ALA A 49 -20.61 -9.69 -2.03
CA ALA A 49 -21.55 -8.58 -1.92
C ALA A 49 -20.82 -7.23 -2.01
N ASP A 50 -21.42 -6.26 -2.68
CA ASP A 50 -20.84 -4.93 -2.91
C ASP A 50 -20.39 -4.25 -1.61
N LYS A 51 -21.12 -4.50 -0.52
CA LYS A 51 -20.76 -3.99 0.81
C LYS A 51 -19.43 -4.55 1.32
N GLU A 52 -19.14 -5.81 1.07
CA GLU A 52 -17.88 -6.45 1.46
C GLU A 52 -16.72 -5.91 0.62
N ILE A 53 -16.94 -5.79 -0.70
CA ILE A 53 -15.99 -5.18 -1.62
C ILE A 53 -15.69 -3.73 -1.24
N ALA A 54 -16.72 -2.95 -0.86
CA ALA A 54 -16.58 -1.57 -0.42
C ALA A 54 -15.71 -1.45 0.84
N VAL A 55 -15.85 -2.36 1.80
CA VAL A 55 -15.02 -2.38 3.02
C VAL A 55 -13.55 -2.62 2.65
N ILE A 56 -13.27 -3.61 1.79
CA ILE A 56 -11.88 -3.91 1.38
C ILE A 56 -11.28 -2.73 0.60
N LEU A 57 -12.07 -2.07 -0.24
CA LEU A 57 -11.61 -0.88 -0.98
C LEU A 57 -11.30 0.29 -0.05
N ASP A 58 -12.16 0.53 0.96
CA ASP A 58 -11.90 1.56 1.99
C ASP A 58 -10.64 1.27 2.80
N ASP A 59 -10.41 0.00 3.16
CA ASP A 59 -9.19 -0.44 3.83
C ASP A 59 -7.96 -0.22 2.95
N LEU A 60 -8.03 -0.53 1.66
CA LEU A 60 -6.94 -0.28 0.71
C LEU A 60 -6.61 1.21 0.65
N VAL A 61 -7.61 2.07 0.48
CA VAL A 61 -7.44 3.54 0.45
C VAL A 61 -6.84 4.06 1.74
N GLY A 62 -7.38 3.62 2.87
CA GLY A 62 -6.91 4.05 4.20
C GLY A 62 -5.48 3.62 4.48
N TYR A 63 -5.13 2.38 4.15
CA TYR A 63 -3.77 1.88 4.33
C TYR A 63 -2.78 2.59 3.39
N THR A 64 -3.16 2.82 2.14
CA THR A 64 -2.36 3.58 1.18
C THR A 64 -2.04 4.99 1.68
N LYS A 65 -3.03 5.71 2.21
CA LYS A 65 -2.83 7.05 2.81
C LYS A 65 -1.83 7.01 3.97
N THR A 66 -1.93 6.00 4.80
CA THR A 66 -1.03 5.80 5.96
C THR A 66 0.40 5.51 5.51
N HIS A 67 0.56 4.61 4.56
CA HIS A 67 1.84 4.25 3.97
C HIS A 67 2.53 5.49 3.35
N PHE A 68 1.82 6.23 2.52
CA PHE A 68 2.34 7.45 1.89
C PHE A 68 2.75 8.52 2.91
N ALA A 69 1.96 8.70 3.97
CA ALA A 69 2.33 9.64 5.03
C ALA A 69 3.64 9.25 5.72
N LEU A 70 3.90 7.95 5.88
CA LEU A 70 5.16 7.46 6.47
C LEU A 70 6.34 7.70 5.54
N GLU A 71 6.21 7.40 4.25
CA GLU A 71 7.26 7.66 3.26
C GLU A 71 7.56 9.15 3.10
N GLU A 72 6.52 9.98 3.02
CA GLU A 72 6.67 11.43 2.95
C GLU A 72 7.41 11.99 4.16
N ARG A 73 7.12 11.48 5.37
CA ARG A 73 7.85 11.84 6.58
C ARG A 73 9.31 11.42 6.51
N LEU A 74 9.60 10.20 6.04
CA LEU A 74 10.96 9.71 5.83
C LEU A 74 11.75 10.60 4.87
N MET A 75 11.17 10.89 3.71
CA MET A 75 11.78 11.73 2.69
C MET A 75 12.05 13.17 3.18
N GLN A 76 11.12 13.75 3.96
CA GLN A 76 11.29 15.08 4.57
C GLN A 76 12.44 15.07 5.57
N GLN A 77 12.48 14.10 6.49
CA GLN A 77 13.54 13.99 7.50
C GLN A 77 14.91 13.79 6.87
N ALA A 78 14.95 13.09 5.74
CA ALA A 78 16.19 12.87 4.97
C ALA A 78 16.55 14.00 4.01
N ASN A 79 15.74 15.06 3.91
CA ASN A 79 15.90 16.14 2.94
C ASN A 79 16.08 15.60 1.50
N TYR A 80 15.16 14.71 1.08
CA TYR A 80 15.18 14.13 -0.27
C TYR A 80 14.79 15.18 -1.30
N GLU A 81 15.63 15.41 -2.31
CA GLU A 81 15.40 16.46 -3.33
C GLU A 81 14.18 16.19 -4.21
N GLY A 82 13.84 14.90 -4.44
CA GLY A 82 12.68 14.48 -5.22
C GLY A 82 11.36 14.47 -4.45
N PHE A 83 11.32 14.93 -3.20
CA PHE A 83 10.16 14.83 -2.32
C PHE A 83 8.87 15.38 -2.94
N GLU A 84 8.87 16.61 -3.46
CA GLU A 84 7.66 17.23 -4.00
C GLU A 84 7.08 16.49 -5.22
N ALA A 85 7.97 15.97 -6.09
CA ALA A 85 7.54 15.18 -7.25
C ALA A 85 6.92 13.85 -6.82
N HIS A 86 7.55 13.16 -5.87
CA HIS A 86 7.07 11.89 -5.32
C HIS A 86 5.71 12.08 -4.61
N LYS A 87 5.60 13.10 -3.76
CA LYS A 87 4.35 13.45 -3.09
C LYS A 87 3.20 13.75 -4.08
N LEU A 88 3.51 14.35 -5.22
CA LEU A 88 2.52 14.58 -6.26
C LEU A 88 2.01 13.27 -6.89
N GLU A 89 2.86 12.25 -7.04
CA GLU A 89 2.45 10.91 -7.49
C GLU A 89 1.47 10.28 -6.49
N HIS A 90 1.79 10.33 -5.20
CA HIS A 90 0.90 9.89 -4.11
C HIS A 90 -0.46 10.56 -4.17
N LYS A 91 -0.46 11.89 -4.26
CA LYS A 91 -1.70 12.68 -4.34
C LYS A 91 -2.57 12.26 -5.51
N LYS A 92 -1.99 12.10 -6.70
CA LYS A 92 -2.73 11.67 -7.90
C LYS A 92 -3.38 10.31 -7.73
N LEU A 93 -2.68 9.34 -7.11
CA LEU A 93 -3.26 8.03 -6.86
C LEU A 93 -4.42 8.12 -5.87
N ILE A 94 -4.25 8.83 -4.74
CA ILE A 94 -5.31 8.97 -3.74
C ILE A 94 -6.55 9.64 -4.35
N GLU A 95 -6.39 10.71 -5.13
CA GLU A 95 -7.49 11.35 -5.84
C GLU A 95 -8.21 10.38 -6.78
N ARG A 96 -7.45 9.54 -7.48
CA ARG A 96 -8.00 8.51 -8.35
C ARG A 96 -8.78 7.43 -7.59
N LEU A 97 -8.22 6.95 -6.49
CA LEU A 97 -8.88 5.97 -5.61
C LEU A 97 -10.16 6.52 -5.00
N ASP A 98 -10.14 7.76 -4.50
CA ASP A 98 -11.32 8.42 -3.95
C ASP A 98 -12.43 8.60 -5.00
N GLN A 99 -12.07 8.94 -6.25
CA GLN A 99 -13.04 9.03 -7.37
C GLN A 99 -13.66 7.66 -7.70
N LEU A 100 -12.85 6.62 -7.74
CA LEU A 100 -13.31 5.27 -8.06
C LEU A 100 -14.18 4.70 -6.94
N GLY A 101 -13.80 4.92 -5.67
CA GLY A 101 -14.62 4.54 -4.52
C GLY A 101 -15.98 5.23 -4.54
N LYS A 102 -16.04 6.53 -4.85
CA LYS A 102 -17.31 7.26 -4.99
C LYS A 102 -18.19 6.69 -6.12
N LYS A 103 -17.60 6.39 -7.28
CA LYS A 103 -18.34 5.77 -8.39
C LYS A 103 -18.92 4.41 -8.01
N PHE A 104 -18.14 3.59 -7.33
CA PHE A 104 -18.60 2.28 -6.86
C PHE A 104 -19.76 2.42 -5.85
N MET A 105 -19.62 3.31 -4.87
CA MET A 105 -20.61 3.48 -3.79
C MET A 105 -21.90 4.19 -4.24
N LEU A 106 -21.81 5.18 -5.16
CA LEU A 106 -22.93 6.06 -5.51
C LEU A 106 -23.63 5.66 -6.82
N GLU A 107 -22.88 5.09 -7.77
CA GLU A 107 -23.39 4.75 -9.10
C GLU A 107 -23.66 3.27 -9.24
N GLU A 108 -23.47 2.46 -8.19
CA GLU A 108 -23.62 1.00 -8.17
C GLU A 108 -22.87 0.30 -9.34
N LYS A 109 -21.75 0.90 -9.77
CA LYS A 109 -20.94 0.34 -10.84
C LYS A 109 -19.97 -0.69 -10.29
N PRO A 110 -19.93 -1.91 -10.86
CA PRO A 110 -19.03 -2.94 -10.38
C PRO A 110 -17.56 -2.50 -10.52
N ILE A 111 -16.73 -2.94 -9.58
CA ILE A 111 -15.27 -2.82 -9.71
C ILE A 111 -14.84 -3.79 -10.82
N HIS A 112 -14.25 -3.23 -11.87
CA HIS A 112 -13.78 -4.01 -13.01
C HIS A 112 -12.36 -4.52 -12.81
N PHE A 113 -12.04 -5.64 -13.45
CA PHE A 113 -10.66 -6.17 -13.47
C PHE A 113 -9.63 -5.17 -14.03
N GLU A 114 -10.06 -4.24 -14.88
CA GLU A 114 -9.21 -3.14 -15.37
C GLU A 114 -8.69 -2.26 -14.22
N LEU A 115 -9.55 -1.97 -13.23
CA LEU A 115 -9.13 -1.23 -12.04
C LEU A 115 -8.09 -2.00 -11.23
N LEU A 116 -8.34 -3.29 -11.00
CA LEU A 116 -7.40 -4.15 -10.28
C LEU A 116 -6.04 -4.22 -11.00
N SER A 117 -6.07 -4.38 -12.32
CA SER A 117 -4.86 -4.37 -13.16
C SER A 117 -4.14 -3.03 -13.10
N PHE A 118 -4.86 -1.91 -13.14
CA PHE A 118 -4.30 -0.58 -12.95
C PHE A 118 -3.61 -0.45 -11.59
N LEU A 119 -4.28 -0.83 -10.50
CA LEU A 119 -3.71 -0.74 -9.14
C LEU A 119 -2.44 -1.59 -9.00
N LYS A 120 -2.46 -2.81 -9.53
CA LYS A 120 -1.29 -3.69 -9.55
C LYS A 120 -0.12 -3.08 -10.31
N SER A 121 -0.37 -2.59 -11.53
CA SER A 121 0.67 -1.98 -12.36
C SER A 121 1.22 -0.72 -11.71
N TRP A 122 0.34 0.14 -11.21
CA TRP A 122 0.73 1.36 -10.53
C TRP A 122 1.61 1.06 -9.29
N LEU A 123 1.17 0.17 -8.41
CA LEU A 123 1.92 -0.19 -7.21
C LEU A 123 3.31 -0.76 -7.57
N LYS A 124 3.35 -1.67 -8.55
CA LYS A 124 4.61 -2.24 -9.02
C LYS A 124 5.57 -1.18 -9.55
N GLU A 125 5.09 -0.33 -10.46
CA GLU A 125 5.90 0.72 -11.09
C GLU A 125 6.36 1.76 -10.08
N HIS A 126 5.47 2.16 -9.15
CA HIS A 126 5.78 3.13 -8.12
C HIS A 126 6.90 2.62 -7.20
N ILE A 127 6.80 1.40 -6.71
CA ILE A 127 7.84 0.77 -5.89
C ILE A 127 9.18 0.70 -6.66
N GLN A 128 9.14 0.20 -7.90
CA GLN A 128 10.36 -0.04 -8.67
C GLN A 128 11.05 1.23 -9.16
N ASP A 129 10.29 2.26 -9.49
CA ASP A 129 10.82 3.49 -10.05
C ASP A 129 10.94 4.60 -9.01
N SER A 130 9.87 4.91 -8.26
CA SER A 130 9.83 6.07 -7.39
C SER A 130 10.43 5.78 -6.01
N ASP A 131 10.01 4.68 -5.38
CA ASP A 131 10.47 4.35 -4.02
C ASP A 131 11.93 3.94 -4.00
N LYS A 132 12.38 3.16 -4.97
CA LYS A 132 13.81 2.83 -5.10
C LYS A 132 14.70 4.04 -5.33
N LYS A 133 14.21 5.09 -5.98
CA LYS A 133 14.97 6.33 -6.17
C LYS A 133 15.23 7.01 -4.84
N TYR A 134 14.20 7.23 -4.02
CA TYR A 134 14.42 7.87 -2.72
C TYR A 134 15.27 7.00 -1.81
N SER A 135 14.98 5.71 -1.72
CA SER A 135 15.76 4.78 -0.90
C SER A 135 17.25 4.80 -1.25
N SER A 136 17.58 4.68 -2.54
CA SER A 136 18.97 4.79 -3.01
C SER A 136 19.61 6.14 -2.69
N ALA A 137 18.86 7.24 -2.79
CA ALA A 137 19.35 8.57 -2.46
C ALA A 137 19.65 8.71 -0.96
N LEU A 138 18.79 8.17 -0.10
CA LEU A 138 18.99 8.17 1.35
C LEU A 138 20.23 7.39 1.75
N GLN A 139 20.42 6.20 1.20
CA GLN A 139 21.58 5.36 1.43
C GLN A 139 22.88 6.08 1.01
N LYS A 140 22.90 6.69 -0.17
CA LYS A 140 24.07 7.47 -0.67
C LYS A 140 24.40 8.66 0.21
N LYS A 141 23.39 9.30 0.80
CA LYS A 141 23.59 10.43 1.75
C LYS A 141 24.02 9.96 3.15
N GLY A 142 24.05 8.65 3.42
CA GLY A 142 24.37 8.10 4.75
C GLY A 142 23.29 8.37 5.79
N PHE A 143 22.03 8.51 5.38
CA PHE A 143 20.90 8.67 6.29
C PHE A 143 20.76 7.41 7.16
N SER A 144 20.57 7.59 8.47
CA SER A 144 20.44 6.46 9.41
C SER A 144 19.03 5.86 9.34
N ILE A 145 18.83 4.94 8.39
CA ILE A 145 17.56 4.21 8.21
C ILE A 145 17.21 3.44 9.49
N ALA A 146 18.16 2.77 10.14
CA ALA A 146 17.90 1.99 11.35
C ALA A 146 17.38 2.83 12.52
N ALA A 147 17.92 4.04 12.71
CA ALA A 147 17.44 4.97 13.74
C ALA A 147 16.01 5.42 13.42
N TRP A 148 15.74 5.77 12.15
CA TRP A 148 14.42 6.15 11.69
C TRP A 148 13.39 5.01 11.86
N GLU A 149 13.74 3.78 11.50
CA GLU A 149 12.86 2.61 11.62
C GLU A 149 12.44 2.33 13.07
N SER A 150 13.34 2.52 14.02
CA SER A 150 13.04 2.37 15.45
C SER A 150 11.92 3.33 15.90
N GLU A 151 11.96 4.58 15.46
CA GLU A 151 10.93 5.58 15.76
C GLU A 151 9.62 5.35 14.98
N ALA A 152 9.73 5.03 13.69
CA ALA A 152 8.61 4.86 12.78
C ALA A 152 7.75 3.64 13.15
N THR A 153 8.38 2.54 13.56
CA THR A 153 7.67 1.33 13.97
C THR A 153 6.79 1.59 15.19
N ALA A 154 7.28 2.29 16.18
CA ALA A 154 6.49 2.64 17.37
C ALA A 154 5.28 3.51 17.02
N ALA A 155 5.47 4.54 16.19
CA ALA A 155 4.40 5.42 15.73
C ALA A 155 3.36 4.69 14.87
N PHE A 156 3.80 3.76 14.02
CA PHE A 156 2.91 2.96 13.18
C PHE A 156 2.04 2.00 14.02
N ILE A 157 2.64 1.31 15.01
CA ILE A 157 1.91 0.43 15.92
C ILE A 157 0.82 1.21 16.66
N GLU A 158 1.16 2.37 17.22
CA GLU A 158 0.22 3.23 17.95
C GLU A 158 -0.96 3.65 17.05
N MET A 159 -0.67 4.03 15.81
CA MET A 159 -1.71 4.42 14.86
C MET A 159 -2.62 3.26 14.46
N VAL A 160 -2.05 2.08 14.19
CA VAL A 160 -2.79 0.85 13.92
C VAL A 160 -3.68 0.49 15.11
N GLU A 161 -3.18 0.67 16.32
CA GLU A 161 -3.92 0.45 17.55
C GLU A 161 -5.13 1.38 17.69
N LYS A 162 -5.01 2.62 17.34
CA LYS A 162 -6.10 3.63 17.40
C LYS A 162 -7.19 3.40 16.34
N THR A 163 -6.83 2.89 15.17
CA THR A 163 -7.79 2.76 14.05
C THR A 163 -8.66 1.52 14.09
N GLY A 164 -8.30 0.49 14.89
CA GLY A 164 -9.10 -0.73 15.07
C GLY A 164 -9.35 -1.56 13.82
N ARG A 165 -8.56 -1.37 12.75
CA ARG A 165 -8.81 -1.95 11.43
C ARG A 165 -8.54 -3.46 11.39
N TRP A 166 -9.23 -4.18 10.50
CA TRP A 166 -9.32 -5.65 10.43
C TRP A 166 -8.00 -6.38 10.15
N TRP A 167 -7.05 -5.75 9.47
CA TRP A 167 -5.74 -6.33 9.21
C TRP A 167 -4.91 -6.59 10.47
N LYS A 168 -5.28 -6.02 11.63
CA LYS A 168 -4.77 -6.45 12.95
C LYS A 168 -5.06 -7.90 13.30
N LYS A 169 -6.08 -8.50 12.71
CA LYS A 169 -6.52 -9.87 13.04
C LYS A 169 -5.84 -10.94 12.19
N ILE A 170 -4.99 -10.56 11.26
CA ILE A 170 -4.33 -11.47 10.33
C ILE A 170 -2.91 -11.82 10.76
N TRP A 171 -2.35 -11.11 11.76
CA TRP A 171 -1.04 -11.38 12.38
C TRP A 171 -1.18 -12.14 13.69
#